data_ce2dcfbb0fe84a544a2239e98721835c
#
_entry.id   ce2dcfbb0fe84a544a2239e98721835c
#
_cell.length_a   1.000
_cell.length_b   1.000
_cell.length_c   1.000
_cell.angle_alpha   90.00
_cell.angle_beta   90.00
_cell.angle_gamma   90.00
#
_symmetry.space_group_name_H-M   'P 1'
#
loop_
_entity.id
_entity.type
_entity.pdbx_description
1 polymer ?
#
loop_
_entity_poly.entity_id
_entity_poly.type
_entity_poly.pdbx_seq_one_letter_code
_entity_poly.pdbx_strand_id
1 'polypeptide(L)'
;MAALKGRDQTAFAYLYDNYAGALLGVIARIVKKEEMAEEVLQDVFMKIWDRIDSYDRDKGKLFTWMVNIARNQAIDKTSSREFSKDKQTGDLGKFVNRIDAREHVELGVEAIGLRDLLNRLPEDQQFVIEKHYLKGYTQSEISEEFDLPLGTVKTRMRLAMQLLRNLLVK
;
A
#
# COMPACT_ATOMS: atom_id res chain seq x y z
N MET A 1 0.88 19.59 -0.60
CA MET A 1 1.26 19.33 0.83
C MET A 1 0.85 20.45 1.77
N ALA A 2 1.16 21.71 1.49
CA ALA A 2 0.72 22.83 2.35
C ALA A 2 -0.80 22.86 2.54
N ALA A 3 -1.59 22.71 1.47
CA ALA A 3 -3.04 22.67 1.53
C ALA A 3 -3.57 21.49 2.40
N LEU A 4 -2.99 20.29 2.29
CA LEU A 4 -3.36 19.15 3.13
C LEU A 4 -3.08 19.40 4.62
N LYS A 5 -1.93 19.98 4.96
CA LYS A 5 -1.61 20.40 6.34
C LYS A 5 -2.51 21.54 6.81
N GLY A 6 -2.96 22.41 5.89
CA GLY A 6 -3.97 23.44 6.15
C GLY A 6 -5.41 22.92 6.26
N ARG A 7 -5.62 21.60 6.26
CA ARG A 7 -6.95 20.96 6.35
C ARG A 7 -7.90 21.36 5.21
N ASP A 8 -7.35 21.60 4.01
CA ASP A 8 -8.15 21.93 2.83
C ASP A 8 -8.90 20.68 2.34
N GLN A 9 -10.23 20.78 2.29
CA GLN A 9 -11.11 19.67 1.90
C GLN A 9 -10.93 19.29 0.43
N THR A 10 -10.65 20.25 -0.45
CA THR A 10 -10.44 20.00 -1.88
C THR A 10 -9.16 19.21 -2.10
N ALA A 11 -8.08 19.58 -1.38
CA ALA A 11 -6.83 18.85 -1.42
C ALA A 11 -6.98 17.42 -0.86
N PHE A 12 -7.84 17.22 0.14
CA PHE A 12 -8.12 15.90 0.69
C PHE A 12 -8.99 15.05 -0.27
N ALA A 13 -10.01 15.64 -0.91
CA ALA A 13 -10.79 14.97 -1.94
C ALA A 13 -9.90 14.52 -3.10
N TYR A 14 -9.01 15.38 -3.58
CA TYR A 14 -8.01 15.01 -4.58
C TYR A 14 -7.14 13.83 -4.13
N LEU A 15 -6.71 13.81 -2.87
CA LEU A 15 -5.94 12.69 -2.31
C LEU A 15 -6.76 11.39 -2.33
N TYR A 16 -8.03 11.48 -1.93
CA TYR A 16 -8.94 10.33 -1.94
C TYR A 16 -9.12 9.79 -3.36
N ASP A 17 -9.47 10.64 -4.32
CA ASP A 17 -9.74 10.26 -5.70
C ASP A 17 -8.55 9.57 -6.37
N ASN A 18 -7.32 10.00 -6.04
CA ASN A 18 -6.11 9.47 -6.67
C ASN A 18 -5.50 8.24 -5.97
N TYR A 19 -5.77 8.04 -4.68
CA TYR A 19 -5.08 6.99 -3.91
C TYR A 19 -6.01 5.95 -3.28
N ALA A 20 -7.33 6.18 -3.26
CA ALA A 20 -8.27 5.25 -2.61
C ALA A 20 -8.24 3.87 -3.25
N GLY A 21 -8.19 3.77 -4.58
CA GLY A 21 -8.12 2.48 -5.29
C GLY A 21 -6.88 1.68 -4.93
N ALA A 22 -5.70 2.32 -4.95
CA ALA A 22 -4.44 1.68 -4.61
C ALA A 22 -4.40 1.22 -3.13
N LEU A 23 -4.88 2.05 -2.20
CA LEU A 23 -4.96 1.70 -0.79
C LEU A 23 -5.98 0.59 -0.53
N LEU A 24 -7.13 0.63 -1.21
CA LEU A 24 -8.14 -0.43 -1.15
C LEU A 24 -7.57 -1.77 -1.63
N GLY A 25 -6.77 -1.77 -2.71
CA GLY A 25 -6.07 -2.95 -3.21
C GLY A 25 -5.16 -3.58 -2.16
N VAL A 26 -4.38 -2.77 -1.44
CA VAL A 26 -3.51 -3.24 -0.34
C VAL A 26 -4.34 -3.80 0.81
N ILE A 27 -5.39 -3.10 1.24
CA ILE A 27 -6.26 -3.50 2.35
C ILE A 27 -6.99 -4.80 2.02
N ALA A 28 -7.59 -4.91 0.84
CA ALA A 28 -8.38 -6.07 0.42
C ALA A 28 -7.58 -7.38 0.44
N ARG A 29 -6.32 -7.33 0.07
CA ARG A 29 -5.42 -8.50 0.12
C ARG A 29 -5.14 -8.98 1.55
N ILE A 30 -5.19 -8.09 2.53
CA ILE A 30 -4.96 -8.43 3.94
C ILE A 30 -6.25 -8.87 4.60
N VAL A 31 -7.32 -8.09 4.44
CA VAL A 31 -8.60 -8.28 5.14
C VAL A 31 -9.45 -9.40 4.53
N LYS A 32 -9.33 -9.63 3.23
CA LYS A 32 -10.00 -10.70 2.47
C LYS A 32 -11.54 -10.64 2.45
N LYS A 33 -12.15 -9.52 2.79
CA LYS A 33 -13.61 -9.27 2.70
C LYS A 33 -13.83 -7.85 2.17
N GLU A 34 -14.70 -7.71 1.13
CA GLU A 34 -14.94 -6.43 0.44
C GLU A 34 -15.46 -5.35 1.39
N GLU A 35 -16.56 -5.65 2.08
CA GLU A 35 -17.21 -4.71 3.01
C GLU A 35 -16.25 -4.22 4.10
N MET A 36 -15.44 -5.13 4.63
CA MET A 36 -14.45 -4.79 5.66
C MET A 36 -13.27 -4.00 5.08
N ALA A 37 -12.90 -4.26 3.82
CA ALA A 37 -11.84 -3.50 3.17
C ALA A 37 -12.26 -2.04 2.94
N GLU A 38 -13.52 -1.81 2.59
CA GLU A 38 -14.10 -0.47 2.46
C GLU A 38 -14.18 0.26 3.81
N GLU A 39 -14.61 -0.44 4.87
CA GLU A 39 -14.61 0.11 6.24
C GLU A 39 -13.19 0.53 6.67
N VAL A 40 -12.22 -0.37 6.48
CA VAL A 40 -10.83 -0.08 6.82
C VAL A 40 -10.28 1.07 5.97
N LEU A 41 -10.67 1.18 4.70
CA LEU A 41 -10.27 2.31 3.84
C LEU A 41 -10.75 3.65 4.40
N GLN A 42 -11.99 3.73 4.87
CA GLN A 42 -12.53 4.93 5.50
C GLN A 42 -11.73 5.29 6.76
N ASP A 43 -11.46 4.32 7.63
CA ASP A 43 -10.64 4.51 8.84
C ASP A 43 -9.23 4.99 8.50
N VAL A 44 -8.65 4.49 7.42
CA VAL A 44 -7.34 4.89 6.91
C VAL A 44 -7.34 6.36 6.50
N PHE A 45 -8.34 6.79 5.72
CA PHE A 45 -8.41 8.19 5.30
C PHE A 45 -8.67 9.14 6.47
N MET A 46 -9.48 8.73 7.46
CA MET A 46 -9.63 9.48 8.71
C MET A 46 -8.29 9.61 9.44
N LYS A 47 -7.52 8.52 9.59
CA LYS A 47 -6.19 8.57 10.20
C LYS A 47 -5.18 9.39 9.39
N ILE A 48 -5.24 9.35 8.06
CA ILE A 48 -4.41 10.21 7.20
C ILE A 48 -4.74 11.67 7.48
N TRP A 49 -6.02 12.02 7.52
CA TRP A 49 -6.48 13.37 7.86
C TRP A 49 -5.96 13.83 9.21
N ASP A 50 -6.14 13.02 10.25
CA ASP A 50 -5.73 13.37 11.61
C ASP A 50 -4.22 13.51 11.76
N ARG A 51 -3.44 12.69 11.03
CA ARG A 51 -1.99 12.58 11.17
C ARG A 51 -1.19 13.27 10.09
N ILE A 52 -1.82 14.00 9.16
CA ILE A 52 -1.13 14.64 8.04
C ILE A 52 -0.01 15.60 8.48
N ASP A 53 -0.17 16.23 9.65
CA ASP A 53 0.83 17.11 10.24
C ASP A 53 2.11 16.36 10.63
N SER A 54 2.00 15.09 10.99
CA SER A 54 3.13 14.21 11.32
C SER A 54 3.88 13.68 10.10
N TYR A 55 3.32 13.86 8.90
CA TYR A 55 4.00 13.45 7.68
C TYR A 55 5.22 14.33 7.42
N ASP A 56 6.36 13.68 7.25
CA ASP A 56 7.65 14.27 6.96
C ASP A 56 8.17 13.77 5.61
N ARG A 57 8.33 14.70 4.66
CA ARG A 57 8.78 14.41 3.30
C ARG A 57 10.23 13.87 3.28
N ASP A 58 11.05 14.27 4.24
CA ASP A 58 12.45 13.84 4.31
C ASP A 58 12.58 12.40 4.77
N LYS A 59 11.57 11.87 5.47
CA LYS A 59 11.49 10.47 5.91
C LYS A 59 10.93 9.53 4.86
N GLY A 60 10.21 10.04 3.86
CA GLY A 60 9.67 9.20 2.78
C GLY A 60 8.56 9.86 1.98
N LYS A 61 8.20 9.21 0.88
CA LYS A 61 7.13 9.68 0.00
C LYS A 61 5.76 9.55 0.66
N LEU A 62 4.83 10.45 0.33
CA LEU A 62 3.47 10.47 0.87
C LEU A 62 2.75 9.13 0.67
N PHE A 63 2.83 8.57 -0.53
CA PHE A 63 2.20 7.27 -0.83
C PHE A 63 2.71 6.16 0.08
N THR A 64 4.03 6.04 0.27
CA THR A 64 4.63 5.05 1.17
C THR A 64 4.12 5.20 2.61
N TRP A 65 3.99 6.45 3.08
CA TRP A 65 3.46 6.74 4.40
C TRP A 65 1.98 6.32 4.53
N MET A 66 1.15 6.61 3.50
CA MET A 66 -0.25 6.20 3.47
C MET A 66 -0.41 4.67 3.40
N VAL A 67 0.37 3.99 2.57
CA VAL A 67 0.37 2.51 2.47
C VAL A 67 0.70 1.87 3.82
N ASN A 68 1.66 2.42 4.56
CA ASN A 68 1.99 1.91 5.90
C ASN A 68 0.81 2.08 6.88
N ILE A 69 0.08 3.20 6.81
CA ILE A 69 -1.14 3.39 7.63
C ILE A 69 -2.20 2.36 7.22
N ALA A 70 -2.47 2.21 5.93
CA ALA A 70 -3.47 1.29 5.40
C ALA A 70 -3.19 -0.15 5.81
N ARG A 71 -1.94 -0.56 5.66
CA ARG A 71 -1.49 -1.90 6.03
C ARG A 71 -1.61 -2.17 7.52
N ASN A 72 -1.15 -1.27 8.36
CA ASN A 72 -1.24 -1.43 9.81
C ASN A 72 -2.71 -1.53 10.25
N GLN A 73 -3.60 -0.68 9.70
CA GLN A 73 -5.03 -0.77 9.97
C GLN A 73 -5.65 -2.10 9.54
N ALA A 74 -5.28 -2.59 8.37
CA ALA A 74 -5.77 -3.88 7.88
C ALA A 74 -5.29 -5.05 8.76
N ILE A 75 -4.03 -5.04 9.20
CA ILE A 75 -3.48 -6.04 10.11
C ILE A 75 -4.17 -5.96 11.49
N ASP A 76 -4.32 -4.76 12.06
CA ASP A 76 -4.99 -4.56 13.34
C ASP A 76 -6.44 -5.10 13.29
N LYS A 77 -7.15 -4.83 12.18
CA LYS A 77 -8.52 -5.31 11.97
C LYS A 77 -8.58 -6.84 11.89
N THR A 78 -7.64 -7.48 11.21
CA THR A 78 -7.59 -8.95 11.09
C THR A 78 -7.14 -9.64 12.38
N SER A 79 -6.35 -8.97 13.20
CA SER A 79 -5.86 -9.48 14.48
C SER A 79 -6.89 -9.34 15.60
N SER A 80 -7.96 -8.56 15.40
CA SER A 80 -9.01 -8.41 16.40
C SER A 80 -9.77 -9.72 16.60
N ARG A 81 -10.19 -10.01 17.87
CA ARG A 81 -10.88 -11.26 18.24
C ARG A 81 -12.19 -11.49 17.46
N GLU A 82 -12.80 -10.47 16.90
CA GLU A 82 -14.01 -10.57 16.08
C GLU A 82 -13.74 -11.27 14.75
N PHE A 83 -12.56 -11.06 14.15
CA PHE A 83 -12.18 -11.68 12.88
C PHE A 83 -11.93 -13.19 13.02
N SER A 84 -11.50 -13.67 14.18
CA SER A 84 -11.21 -15.11 14.41
C SER A 84 -12.45 -16.01 14.30
N LYS A 85 -13.66 -15.46 14.40
CA LYS A 85 -14.90 -16.25 14.38
C LYS A 85 -15.54 -16.39 13.00
N ASP A 86 -15.16 -15.57 12.03
CA ASP A 86 -15.87 -15.46 10.75
C ASP A 86 -14.99 -15.92 9.55
N LYS A 87 -14.44 -17.13 9.67
CA LYS A 87 -13.71 -17.81 8.56
C LYS A 87 -14.68 -18.34 7.51
N GLN A 88 -15.54 -17.51 6.92
CA GLN A 88 -16.27 -17.90 5.71
C GLN A 88 -15.74 -17.12 4.50
N THR A 89 -15.18 -17.90 3.60
CA THR A 89 -14.60 -17.54 2.33
C THR A 89 -15.61 -16.89 1.39
N GLY A 90 -15.57 -15.58 1.25
CA GLY A 90 -16.17 -14.87 0.12
C GLY A 90 -15.26 -14.98 -1.13
N ASP A 91 -15.81 -14.78 -2.32
CA ASP A 91 -15.13 -14.88 -3.62
C ASP A 91 -14.10 -13.74 -3.83
N LEU A 92 -13.01 -13.87 -3.10
CA LEU A 92 -11.94 -12.88 -2.99
C LEU A 92 -11.23 -12.66 -4.33
N GLY A 93 -11.11 -13.73 -5.14
CA GLY A 93 -10.42 -13.65 -6.42
C GLY A 93 -11.07 -12.66 -7.38
N LYS A 94 -12.40 -12.62 -7.43
CA LYS A 94 -13.13 -11.67 -8.28
C LYS A 94 -13.07 -10.25 -7.76
N PHE A 95 -13.05 -10.07 -6.43
CA PHE A 95 -12.93 -8.74 -5.83
C PHE A 95 -11.55 -8.13 -6.09
N VAL A 96 -10.48 -8.87 -5.78
CA VAL A 96 -9.10 -8.43 -6.03
C VAL A 96 -8.87 -8.16 -7.52
N ASN A 97 -9.36 -9.04 -8.41
CA ASN A 97 -9.24 -8.85 -9.86
C ASN A 97 -10.01 -7.61 -10.35
N ARG A 98 -11.16 -7.26 -9.75
CA ARG A 98 -11.90 -6.02 -10.08
C ARG A 98 -11.12 -4.76 -9.65
N ILE A 99 -10.45 -4.82 -8.50
CA ILE A 99 -9.58 -3.72 -8.05
C ILE A 99 -8.37 -3.61 -8.96
N ASP A 100 -7.69 -4.73 -9.26
CA ASP A 100 -6.53 -4.73 -10.17
C ASP A 100 -6.91 -4.25 -11.59
N ALA A 101 -8.13 -4.55 -12.07
CA ALA A 101 -8.64 -4.05 -13.34
C ALA A 101 -8.96 -2.54 -13.31
N ARG A 102 -9.46 -2.00 -12.18
CA ARG A 102 -9.68 -0.56 -12.00
C ARG A 102 -8.37 0.20 -11.85
N GLU A 103 -7.38 -0.38 -11.15
CA GLU A 103 -6.03 0.21 -11.05
C GLU A 103 -5.37 0.40 -12.43
N HIS A 104 -5.72 -0.41 -13.44
CA HIS A 104 -5.23 -0.22 -14.81
C HIS A 104 -5.79 1.05 -15.50
N VAL A 105 -6.89 1.61 -14.99
CA VAL A 105 -7.58 2.76 -15.61
C VAL A 105 -7.30 4.08 -14.88
N GLU A 106 -6.96 4.06 -13.58
CA GLU A 106 -6.94 5.27 -12.74
C GLU A 106 -5.59 5.59 -12.05
N LEU A 107 -4.55 4.82 -12.27
CA LEU A 107 -3.23 5.27 -11.88
C LEU A 107 -2.83 6.41 -12.82
N GLY A 108 -3.18 7.63 -12.42
CA GLY A 108 -2.81 8.85 -13.12
C GLY A 108 -1.30 8.94 -13.37
N VAL A 109 -0.87 9.97 -14.09
CA VAL A 109 0.48 10.22 -14.60
C VAL A 109 1.64 9.88 -13.63
N GLU A 110 1.42 9.93 -12.32
CA GLU A 110 2.40 9.54 -11.29
C GLU A 110 2.65 8.01 -11.22
N ALA A 111 1.69 7.19 -11.58
CA ALA A 111 1.87 5.73 -11.58
C ALA A 111 2.66 5.24 -12.81
N ILE A 112 2.60 5.96 -13.92
CA ILE A 112 3.46 5.69 -15.08
C ILE A 112 4.92 5.88 -14.68
N GLY A 113 5.25 6.96 -13.96
CA GLY A 113 6.59 7.20 -13.45
C GLY A 113 7.05 6.18 -12.38
N LEU A 114 6.14 5.67 -11.55
CA LEU A 114 6.46 4.64 -10.56
C LEU A 114 6.80 3.30 -11.21
N ARG A 115 6.05 2.90 -12.24
CA ARG A 115 6.32 1.68 -13.00
C ARG A 115 7.66 1.71 -13.70
N ASP A 116 7.99 2.83 -14.34
CA ASP A 116 9.28 3.04 -14.99
C ASP A 116 10.43 3.01 -13.98
N LEU A 117 10.22 3.53 -12.78
CA LEU A 117 11.20 3.45 -11.69
C LEU A 117 11.37 2.02 -11.18
N LEU A 118 10.28 1.27 -11.03
CA LEU A 118 10.33 -0.13 -10.61
C LEU A 118 11.03 -0.99 -11.67
N ASN A 119 10.79 -0.75 -12.95
CA ASN A 119 11.45 -1.45 -14.06
C ASN A 119 12.97 -1.20 -14.15
N ARG A 120 13.49 -0.19 -13.44
CA ARG A 120 14.94 0.06 -13.32
C ARG A 120 15.60 -0.71 -12.17
N LEU A 121 14.81 -1.38 -11.34
CA LEU A 121 15.35 -2.25 -10.30
C LEU A 121 15.74 -3.61 -10.90
N PRO A 122 16.77 -4.28 -10.35
CA PRO A 122 16.98 -5.70 -10.60
C PRO A 122 15.70 -6.51 -10.28
N GLU A 123 15.42 -7.54 -11.07
CA GLU A 123 14.17 -8.33 -10.96
C GLU A 123 13.88 -8.85 -9.56
N ASP A 124 14.92 -9.30 -8.85
CA ASP A 124 14.81 -9.82 -7.49
C ASP A 124 14.47 -8.75 -6.45
N GLN A 125 14.88 -7.50 -6.70
CA GLN A 125 14.55 -6.34 -5.88
C GLN A 125 13.17 -5.79 -6.24
N GLN A 126 12.83 -5.73 -7.53
CA GLN A 126 11.49 -5.38 -8.01
C GLN A 126 10.46 -6.32 -7.42
N PHE A 127 10.71 -7.63 -7.47
CA PHE A 127 9.83 -8.65 -6.92
C PHE A 127 9.45 -8.38 -5.46
N VAL A 128 10.41 -8.16 -4.57
CA VAL A 128 10.12 -7.93 -3.15
C VAL A 128 9.41 -6.60 -2.89
N ILE A 129 9.71 -5.56 -3.68
CA ILE A 129 9.01 -4.26 -3.61
C ILE A 129 7.55 -4.41 -4.05
N GLU A 130 7.29 -5.06 -5.18
CA GLU A 130 5.93 -5.29 -5.66
C GLU A 130 5.11 -6.12 -4.67
N LYS A 131 5.67 -7.23 -4.17
CA LYS A 131 4.98 -8.06 -3.18
C LYS A 131 4.66 -7.29 -1.91
N HIS A 132 5.59 -6.50 -1.41
CA HIS A 132 5.41 -5.75 -0.17
C HIS A 132 4.47 -4.55 -0.34
N TYR A 133 4.72 -3.66 -1.31
CA TYR A 133 4.02 -2.39 -1.45
C TYR A 133 2.76 -2.48 -2.31
N LEU A 134 2.75 -3.30 -3.37
CA LEU A 134 1.59 -3.40 -4.27
C LEU A 134 0.69 -4.58 -3.93
N LYS A 135 1.24 -5.68 -3.38
CA LYS A 135 0.48 -6.88 -3.06
C LYS A 135 0.20 -7.05 -1.56
N GLY A 136 0.73 -6.17 -0.70
CA GLY A 136 0.43 -6.13 0.73
C GLY A 136 1.09 -7.21 1.60
N TYR A 137 2.02 -8.00 1.05
CA TYR A 137 2.74 -9.03 1.82
C TYR A 137 3.67 -8.42 2.88
N THR A 138 3.75 -9.03 4.05
CA THR A 138 4.84 -8.77 5.00
C THR A 138 6.14 -9.38 4.48
N GLN A 139 7.27 -8.93 5.00
CA GLN A 139 8.56 -9.56 4.66
C GLN A 139 8.63 -11.02 5.09
N SER A 140 7.97 -11.38 6.20
CA SER A 140 7.84 -12.75 6.67
C SER A 140 6.96 -13.59 5.73
N GLU A 141 5.80 -13.08 5.30
CA GLU A 141 4.95 -13.74 4.33
C GLU A 141 5.63 -13.92 2.98
N ILE A 142 6.41 -12.91 2.50
CA ILE A 142 7.24 -13.07 1.29
C ILE A 142 8.26 -14.21 1.49
N SER A 143 8.88 -14.29 2.68
CA SER A 143 9.83 -15.34 3.00
C SER A 143 9.18 -16.73 2.96
N GLU A 144 8.03 -16.88 3.57
CA GLU A 144 7.30 -18.14 3.68
C GLU A 144 6.65 -18.57 2.35
N GLU A 145 5.93 -17.66 1.70
CA GLU A 145 5.17 -17.94 0.49
C GLU A 145 6.06 -18.24 -0.73
N PHE A 146 7.22 -17.58 -0.81
CA PHE A 146 8.13 -17.68 -1.97
C PHE A 146 9.44 -18.40 -1.64
N ASP A 147 9.51 -19.09 -0.50
CA ASP A 147 10.67 -19.86 -0.06
C ASP A 147 12.00 -19.07 -0.14
N LEU A 148 11.97 -17.81 0.32
CA LEU A 148 13.13 -16.94 0.36
C LEU A 148 13.57 -16.74 1.81
N PRO A 149 14.88 -16.86 2.15
CA PRO A 149 15.34 -16.54 3.48
C PRO A 149 14.94 -15.10 3.88
N LEU A 150 14.39 -14.91 5.07
CA LEU A 150 13.93 -13.59 5.55
C LEU A 150 15.04 -12.53 5.49
N GLY A 151 16.30 -12.94 5.75
CA GLY A 151 17.47 -12.07 5.59
C GLY A 151 17.67 -11.59 4.15
N THR A 152 17.39 -12.46 3.17
CA THR A 152 17.45 -12.14 1.74
C THR A 152 16.35 -11.13 1.39
N VAL A 153 15.11 -11.37 1.83
CA VAL A 153 13.98 -10.43 1.61
C VAL A 153 14.32 -9.06 2.17
N LYS A 154 14.80 -8.98 3.43
CA LYS A 154 15.21 -7.72 4.07
C LYS A 154 16.32 -7.01 3.31
N THR A 155 17.32 -7.75 2.85
CA THR A 155 18.45 -7.18 2.10
C THR A 155 18.01 -6.64 0.75
N ARG A 156 17.20 -7.40 -0.02
CA ARG A 156 16.63 -6.97 -1.31
C ARG A 156 15.78 -5.73 -1.15
N MET A 157 14.91 -5.68 -0.13
CA MET A 157 14.11 -4.50 0.20
C MET A 157 14.98 -3.26 0.47
N ARG A 158 16.01 -3.41 1.29
CA ARG A 158 16.93 -2.31 1.63
C ARG A 158 17.67 -1.79 0.39
N LEU A 159 18.18 -2.68 -0.44
CA LEU A 159 18.90 -2.30 -1.67
C LEU A 159 17.97 -1.65 -2.68
N ALA A 160 16.77 -2.19 -2.88
CA ALA A 160 15.77 -1.60 -3.75
C ALA A 160 15.40 -0.18 -3.33
N MET A 161 15.14 0.03 -2.03
CA MET A 161 14.81 1.36 -1.49
C MET A 161 15.99 2.35 -1.65
N GLN A 162 17.23 1.87 -1.53
CA GLN A 162 18.41 2.70 -1.76
C GLN A 162 18.53 3.13 -3.23
N LEU A 163 18.33 2.20 -4.18
CA LEU A 163 18.35 2.52 -5.62
C LEU A 163 17.22 3.47 -6.00
N LEU A 164 15.99 3.21 -5.54
CA LEU A 164 14.85 4.09 -5.78
C LEU A 164 15.09 5.50 -5.23
N ARG A 165 15.69 5.63 -4.04
CA ARG A 165 16.07 6.93 -3.49
C ARG A 165 17.04 7.67 -4.41
N ASN A 166 18.06 6.98 -4.90
CA ASN A 166 19.08 7.57 -5.80
C ASN A 166 18.46 7.99 -7.16
N LEU A 167 17.46 7.26 -7.66
CA LEU A 167 16.76 7.60 -8.89
C LEU A 167 15.81 8.79 -8.73
N LEU A 168 15.31 9.04 -7.53
CA LEU A 168 14.34 10.11 -7.23
C LEU A 168 15.00 11.44 -6.81
N VAL A 169 16.29 11.44 -6.47
CA VAL A 169 17.04 12.63 -6.05
C VAL A 169 17.70 13.37 -7.24
N LYS A 170 17.57 12.83 -8.44
CA LYS A 170 17.92 13.54 -9.68
C LYS A 170 16.68 14.23 -10.23
#